data_80f75f1ea4dc46e2d1fddd60bcb8de97
#
_entry.id   80f75f1ea4dc46e2d1fddd60bcb8de97
#
_cell.length_a   1.000
_cell.length_b   1.000
_cell.length_c   1.000
_cell.angle_alpha   90.00
_cell.angle_beta   90.00
_cell.angle_gamma   90.00
#
_symmetry.space_group_name_H-M   'P 1'
#
loop_
_entity.id
_entity.type
_entity.pdbx_description
1 polymer ?
#
loop_
_entity_poly.entity_id
_entity_poly.type
_entity_poly.pdbx_seq_one_letter_code
_entity_poly.pdbx_strand_id
1 'polypeptide(L)'
;MPSEAPRRAAAAVAGVRPAGAPPLAGRRFFCSWSGGKDAYLALQRATLQRGAAAALLCMLHEDGRESRGHGLPLELLEEQAAALGIPLVARATTWDDYEATYVSVLHELRAQGVEAGVFGDIDLQAHRDWVEGVCAAAGMSCHLPLWQEARGSLIDELLANGVRATVVAVDASKLDASFLGRELTPDLVADLEVAGADACGEEGEYHTMVTEAPLFTTPVSLAWDGHVSRDGHWILAFSTHVAEVEAESRREHEDT
;
A
#
# COMPACT_ATOMS: atom_id res chain seq x y z
N MET A 1 34.80 25.67 -4.24
CA MET A 1 33.50 26.15 -4.67
C MET A 1 32.68 24.95 -5.11
N PRO A 2 31.78 24.37 -4.27
CA PRO A 2 30.87 23.32 -4.71
C PRO A 2 29.64 23.96 -5.37
N SER A 3 29.32 23.48 -6.59
CA SER A 3 28.22 23.90 -7.43
C SER A 3 26.90 23.40 -6.81
N GLU A 4 26.03 24.32 -6.44
CA GLU A 4 24.65 24.04 -6.09
C GLU A 4 23.87 23.62 -7.35
N ALA A 5 23.45 22.35 -7.40
CA ALA A 5 22.45 21.89 -8.37
C ALA A 5 21.07 22.45 -7.98
N PRO A 6 20.29 23.00 -8.91
CA PRO A 6 18.97 23.55 -8.61
C PRO A 6 18.00 22.42 -8.23
N ARG A 7 17.41 22.56 -7.03
CA ARG A 7 16.25 21.75 -6.63
C ARG A 7 15.10 22.04 -7.61
N ARG A 8 14.80 21.08 -8.48
CA ARG A 8 13.58 21.15 -9.29
C ARG A 8 12.38 21.09 -8.36
N ALA A 9 11.59 22.16 -8.36
CA ALA A 9 10.28 22.18 -7.73
C ALA A 9 9.42 21.08 -8.40
N ALA A 10 8.93 20.14 -7.58
CA ALA A 10 7.95 19.17 -8.04
C ALA A 10 6.72 19.93 -8.55
N ALA A 11 6.32 19.68 -9.79
CA ALA A 11 5.09 20.21 -10.34
C ALA A 11 3.93 19.69 -9.48
N ALA A 12 3.08 20.60 -8.98
CA ALA A 12 1.89 20.23 -8.22
C ALA A 12 0.93 19.49 -9.15
N VAL A 13 0.84 18.17 -9.01
CA VAL A 13 -0.18 17.36 -9.67
C VAL A 13 -1.49 17.64 -8.95
N ALA A 14 -2.41 18.31 -9.62
CA ALA A 14 -3.75 18.58 -9.12
C ALA A 14 -4.61 17.30 -9.27
N GLY A 15 -4.58 16.41 -8.28
CA GLY A 15 -5.51 15.29 -8.20
C GLY A 15 -6.96 15.79 -8.13
N VAL A 16 -7.86 15.16 -8.87
CA VAL A 16 -9.30 15.48 -8.86
C VAL A 16 -9.85 15.14 -7.47
N ARG A 17 -10.31 16.16 -6.73
CA ARG A 17 -11.01 15.93 -5.47
C ARG A 17 -12.44 15.51 -5.77
N PRO A 18 -13.02 14.52 -5.05
CA PRO A 18 -14.44 14.28 -5.09
C PRO A 18 -15.18 15.58 -4.75
N ALA A 19 -16.24 15.89 -5.50
CA ALA A 19 -17.01 17.10 -5.29
C ALA A 19 -17.57 17.10 -3.85
N GLY A 20 -17.08 18.01 -3.00
CA GLY A 20 -17.58 18.21 -1.64
C GLY A 20 -16.64 17.84 -0.48
N ALA A 21 -15.57 17.10 -0.69
CA ALA A 21 -14.63 16.81 0.39
C ALA A 21 -13.81 18.06 0.78
N PRO A 22 -13.71 18.41 2.10
CA PRO A 22 -12.90 19.54 2.53
C PRO A 22 -11.41 19.29 2.23
N PRO A 23 -10.59 20.35 2.05
CA PRO A 23 -9.16 20.19 1.80
C PRO A 23 -8.47 19.40 2.92
N LEU A 24 -7.46 18.58 2.58
CA LEU A 24 -6.64 17.84 3.56
C LEU A 24 -5.67 18.74 4.33
N ALA A 25 -5.38 19.94 3.83
CA ALA A 25 -4.39 20.83 4.45
C ALA A 25 -4.66 21.08 5.95
N GLY A 26 -3.69 20.70 6.79
CA GLY A 26 -3.77 20.82 8.23
C GLY A 26 -4.64 19.78 8.94
N ARG A 27 -5.31 18.88 8.22
CA ARG A 27 -6.16 17.84 8.79
C ARG A 27 -5.37 16.55 9.04
N ARG A 28 -5.71 15.86 10.12
CA ARG A 28 -5.19 14.52 10.40
C ARG A 28 -5.98 13.48 9.63
N PHE A 29 -5.28 12.58 8.94
CA PHE A 29 -5.92 11.51 8.18
C PHE A 29 -5.28 10.14 8.49
N PHE A 30 -6.05 9.07 8.30
CA PHE A 30 -5.49 7.73 8.12
C PHE A 30 -5.40 7.41 6.63
N CYS A 31 -4.42 6.58 6.25
CA CYS A 31 -4.37 5.99 4.91
C CYS A 31 -4.75 4.52 5.00
N SER A 32 -5.71 4.08 4.16
CA SER A 32 -5.96 2.64 3.97
C SER A 32 -4.74 2.02 3.33
N TRP A 33 -4.11 1.07 4.05
CA TRP A 33 -2.76 0.61 3.73
C TRP A 33 -2.74 -0.86 3.37
N SER A 34 -2.45 -1.14 2.11
CA SER A 34 -2.21 -2.49 1.60
C SER A 34 -0.71 -2.83 1.47
N GLY A 35 0.18 -1.84 1.64
CA GLY A 35 1.60 -1.94 1.35
C GLY A 35 1.96 -1.77 -0.12
N GLY A 36 0.97 -1.68 -1.00
CA GLY A 36 1.13 -1.61 -2.45
C GLY A 36 1.29 -0.20 -3.01
N LYS A 37 1.56 -0.14 -4.30
CA LYS A 37 1.86 1.08 -5.05
C LYS A 37 0.77 2.15 -4.99
N ASP A 38 -0.52 1.75 -5.06
CA ASP A 38 -1.64 2.70 -5.12
C ASP A 38 -1.90 3.33 -3.75
N ALA A 39 -1.86 2.53 -2.67
CA ALA A 39 -1.93 3.04 -1.30
C ALA A 39 -0.78 4.01 -1.00
N TYR A 40 0.44 3.69 -1.46
CA TYR A 40 1.59 4.58 -1.34
C TYR A 40 1.39 5.90 -2.11
N LEU A 41 0.96 5.84 -3.38
CA LEU A 41 0.76 7.04 -4.20
C LEU A 41 -0.34 7.94 -3.63
N ALA A 42 -1.43 7.34 -3.11
CA ALA A 42 -2.49 8.08 -2.43
C ALA A 42 -1.97 8.79 -1.17
N LEU A 43 -1.17 8.10 -0.34
CA LEU A 43 -0.49 8.68 0.83
C LEU A 43 0.43 9.84 0.43
N GLN A 44 1.26 9.65 -0.60
CA GLN A 44 2.18 10.68 -1.09
C GLN A 44 1.43 11.92 -1.55
N ARG A 45 0.38 11.78 -2.37
CA ARG A 45 -0.44 12.91 -2.83
C ARG A 45 -1.17 13.62 -1.69
N ALA A 46 -1.67 12.87 -0.70
CA ALA A 46 -2.32 13.45 0.48
C ALA A 46 -1.34 14.27 1.33
N THR A 47 -0.11 13.78 1.48
CA THR A 47 0.96 14.48 2.20
C THR A 47 1.40 15.74 1.45
N LEU A 48 1.51 15.70 0.12
CA LEU A 48 1.80 16.87 -0.72
C LEU A 48 0.69 17.94 -0.62
N GLN A 49 -0.56 17.55 -0.35
CA GLN A 49 -1.66 18.46 -0.04
C GLN A 49 -1.59 19.03 1.39
N ARG A 50 -0.49 18.80 2.13
CA ARG A 50 -0.27 19.22 3.51
C ARG A 50 -1.24 18.58 4.52
N GLY A 51 -1.75 17.42 4.23
CA GLY A 51 -2.41 16.56 5.21
C GLY A 51 -1.38 15.96 6.17
N ALA A 52 -1.79 15.68 7.42
CA ALA A 52 -0.98 15.04 8.43
C ALA A 52 -1.39 13.56 8.57
N ALA A 53 -0.58 12.65 8.03
CA ALA A 53 -0.81 11.23 8.17
C ALA A 53 -0.69 10.82 9.65
N ALA A 54 -1.77 10.34 10.24
CA ALA A 54 -1.85 9.98 11.65
C ALA A 54 -1.76 8.46 11.87
N ALA A 55 -2.18 7.66 10.89
CA ALA A 55 -2.13 6.21 10.94
C ALA A 55 -2.16 5.60 9.53
N LEU A 56 -1.59 4.41 9.40
CA LEU A 56 -1.82 3.46 8.31
C LEU A 56 -2.81 2.42 8.83
N LEU A 57 -3.91 2.18 8.14
CA LEU A 57 -4.91 1.19 8.54
C LEU A 57 -4.85 -0.02 7.62
N CYS A 58 -4.51 -1.19 8.15
CA CYS A 58 -4.49 -2.45 7.41
C CYS A 58 -5.41 -3.49 8.06
N MET A 59 -6.24 -4.13 7.24
CA MET A 59 -7.06 -5.25 7.66
C MET A 59 -6.33 -6.57 7.39
N LEU A 60 -6.23 -7.40 8.43
CA LEU A 60 -5.53 -8.68 8.39
C LEU A 60 -6.52 -9.84 8.27
N HIS A 61 -6.01 -10.99 7.87
CA HIS A 61 -6.72 -12.27 8.03
C HIS A 61 -7.03 -12.51 9.51
N GLU A 62 -7.97 -13.40 9.78
CA GLU A 62 -8.46 -13.70 11.14
C GLU A 62 -7.38 -14.21 12.10
N ASP A 63 -6.29 -14.80 11.57
CA ASP A 63 -5.13 -15.21 12.36
C ASP A 63 -4.18 -14.04 12.71
N GLY A 64 -4.42 -12.86 12.14
CA GLY A 64 -3.65 -11.63 12.41
C GLY A 64 -2.26 -11.59 11.80
N ARG A 65 -1.91 -12.52 10.91
CA ARG A 65 -0.54 -12.66 10.41
C ARG A 65 -0.26 -11.96 9.08
N GLU A 66 -1.26 -11.84 8.24
CA GLU A 66 -1.10 -11.36 6.86
C GLU A 66 -2.22 -10.39 6.48
N SER A 67 -1.92 -9.45 5.57
CA SER A 67 -2.93 -8.56 5.01
C SER A 67 -3.92 -9.31 4.10
N ARG A 68 -5.20 -8.95 4.17
CA ARG A 68 -6.24 -9.62 3.38
C ARG A 68 -6.10 -9.41 1.88
N GLY A 69 -5.67 -8.24 1.44
CA GLY A 69 -5.62 -7.93 0.01
C GLY A 69 -4.40 -8.50 -0.69
N HIS A 70 -3.22 -8.37 -0.10
CA HIS A 70 -1.96 -8.66 -0.77
C HIS A 70 -1.22 -9.88 -0.21
N GLY A 71 -1.72 -10.48 0.88
CA GLY A 71 -1.04 -11.60 1.55
C GLY A 71 0.32 -11.21 2.15
N LEU A 72 0.54 -9.92 2.44
CA LEU A 72 1.79 -9.46 3.04
C LEU A 72 1.83 -9.81 4.52
N PRO A 73 2.93 -10.40 5.02
CA PRO A 73 3.16 -10.57 6.45
C PRO A 73 3.06 -9.27 7.22
N LEU A 74 2.52 -9.35 8.45
CA LEU A 74 2.37 -8.18 9.32
C LEU A 74 3.71 -7.48 9.57
N GLU A 75 4.78 -8.24 9.73
CA GLU A 75 6.14 -7.73 9.96
C GLU A 75 6.61 -6.81 8.83
N LEU A 76 6.34 -7.16 7.57
CA LEU A 76 6.69 -6.31 6.43
C LEU A 76 5.87 -5.01 6.38
N LEU A 77 4.59 -5.05 6.80
CA LEU A 77 3.77 -3.85 6.93
C LEU A 77 4.25 -2.95 8.08
N GLU A 78 4.74 -3.55 9.18
CA GLU A 78 5.34 -2.83 10.31
C GLU A 78 6.67 -2.17 9.89
N GLU A 79 7.50 -2.86 9.09
CA GLU A 79 8.72 -2.28 8.52
C GLU A 79 8.42 -1.09 7.60
N GLN A 80 7.40 -1.18 6.73
CA GLN A 80 6.95 -0.04 5.92
C GLN A 80 6.46 1.12 6.78
N ALA A 81 5.68 0.84 7.81
CA ALA A 81 5.17 1.84 8.74
C ALA A 81 6.32 2.56 9.48
N ALA A 82 7.33 1.80 9.93
CA ALA A 82 8.55 2.33 10.55
C ALA A 82 9.35 3.19 9.56
N ALA A 83 9.52 2.74 8.30
CA ALA A 83 10.19 3.49 7.25
C ALA A 83 9.48 4.82 6.92
N LEU A 84 8.15 4.85 7.02
CA LEU A 84 7.32 6.04 6.84
C LEU A 84 7.28 6.94 8.10
N GLY A 85 7.61 6.41 9.27
CA GLY A 85 7.42 7.10 10.55
C GLY A 85 5.95 7.32 10.90
N ILE A 86 5.03 6.48 10.39
CA ILE A 86 3.59 6.56 10.59
C ILE A 86 3.12 5.31 11.33
N PRO A 87 2.37 5.43 12.44
CA PRO A 87 1.87 4.25 13.17
C PRO A 87 0.99 3.34 12.31
N LEU A 88 1.22 2.03 12.39
CA LEU A 88 0.34 1.02 11.79
C LEU A 88 -0.78 0.66 12.77
N VAL A 89 -2.02 0.70 12.29
CA VAL A 89 -3.19 0.14 12.93
C VAL A 89 -3.60 -1.09 12.15
N ALA A 90 -3.17 -2.25 12.61
CA ALA A 90 -3.53 -3.54 12.01
C ALA A 90 -4.69 -4.17 12.77
N ARG A 91 -5.67 -4.73 12.06
CA ARG A 91 -6.84 -5.33 12.69
C ARG A 91 -7.24 -6.63 11.99
N ALA A 92 -7.24 -7.72 12.73
CA ALA A 92 -7.72 -9.02 12.24
C ALA A 92 -9.25 -9.02 12.13
N THR A 93 -9.78 -9.66 11.08
CA THR A 93 -11.22 -9.76 10.84
C THR A 93 -11.55 -10.93 9.93
N THR A 94 -12.79 -11.41 9.97
CA THR A 94 -13.38 -12.31 8.97
C THR A 94 -13.96 -11.49 7.80
N TRP A 95 -14.39 -12.14 6.71
CA TRP A 95 -15.13 -11.42 5.67
C TRP A 95 -16.52 -10.97 6.15
N ASP A 96 -17.18 -11.78 6.99
CA ASP A 96 -18.50 -11.47 7.51
C ASP A 96 -18.50 -10.24 8.43
N ASP A 97 -17.42 -10.04 9.19
CA ASP A 97 -17.26 -8.92 10.13
C ASP A 97 -16.45 -7.75 9.56
N TYR A 98 -16.01 -7.84 8.29
CA TYR A 98 -15.05 -6.88 7.71
C TYR A 98 -15.50 -5.42 7.85
N GLU A 99 -16.69 -5.10 7.38
CA GLU A 99 -17.20 -3.71 7.42
C GLU A 99 -17.42 -3.24 8.86
N ALA A 100 -18.03 -4.07 9.71
CA ALA A 100 -18.27 -3.72 11.11
C ALA A 100 -16.97 -3.45 11.87
N THR A 101 -15.95 -4.29 11.64
CA THR A 101 -14.62 -4.12 12.23
C THR A 101 -13.95 -2.86 11.69
N TYR A 102 -14.03 -2.62 10.37
CA TYR A 102 -13.46 -1.43 9.75
C TYR A 102 -14.06 -0.15 10.35
N VAL A 103 -15.39 -0.04 10.39
CA VAL A 103 -16.11 1.12 10.97
C VAL A 103 -15.77 1.30 12.46
N SER A 104 -15.63 0.21 13.24
CA SER A 104 -15.19 0.29 14.64
C SER A 104 -13.82 0.95 14.77
N VAL A 105 -12.86 0.55 13.93
CA VAL A 105 -11.52 1.16 13.93
C VAL A 105 -11.57 2.63 13.50
N LEU A 106 -12.42 2.98 12.54
CA LEU A 106 -12.61 4.38 12.16
C LEU A 106 -13.14 5.23 13.32
N HIS A 107 -14.06 4.71 14.15
CA HIS A 107 -14.51 5.40 15.36
C HIS A 107 -13.39 5.58 16.38
N GLU A 108 -12.51 4.57 16.57
CA GLU A 108 -11.33 4.68 17.45
C GLU A 108 -10.39 5.80 16.94
N LEU A 109 -10.08 5.83 15.65
CA LEU A 109 -9.26 6.86 15.02
C LEU A 109 -9.90 8.25 15.10
N ARG A 110 -11.22 8.32 14.91
CA ARG A 110 -11.97 9.58 15.02
C ARG A 110 -11.89 10.15 16.45
N ALA A 111 -11.98 9.30 17.47
CA ALA A 111 -11.82 9.70 18.86
C ALA A 111 -10.41 10.22 19.18
N GLN A 112 -9.39 9.80 18.42
CA GLN A 112 -8.01 10.30 18.49
C GLN A 112 -7.77 11.57 17.65
N GLY A 113 -8.84 12.15 17.07
CA GLY A 113 -8.77 13.38 16.28
C GLY A 113 -8.39 13.19 14.81
N VAL A 114 -8.49 11.97 14.28
CA VAL A 114 -8.38 11.73 12.84
C VAL A 114 -9.68 12.16 12.16
N GLU A 115 -9.61 12.92 11.09
CA GLU A 115 -10.77 13.59 10.50
C GLU A 115 -11.10 13.10 9.09
N ALA A 116 -10.16 12.39 8.45
CA ALA A 116 -10.27 11.98 7.07
C ALA A 116 -9.69 10.58 6.85
N GLY A 117 -10.23 9.86 5.87
CA GLY A 117 -9.64 8.67 5.27
C GLY A 117 -9.08 8.96 3.88
N VAL A 118 -7.93 8.38 3.55
CA VAL A 118 -7.28 8.44 2.24
C VAL A 118 -7.18 7.03 1.69
N PHE A 119 -7.59 6.85 0.44
CA PHE A 119 -7.69 5.54 -0.22
C PHE A 119 -7.04 5.57 -1.60
N GLY A 120 -6.49 4.43 -2.01
CA GLY A 120 -5.79 4.26 -3.28
C GLY A 120 -6.67 3.79 -4.44
N ASP A 121 -7.99 3.79 -4.29
CA ASP A 121 -8.92 3.34 -5.33
C ASP A 121 -8.91 4.28 -6.54
N ILE A 122 -8.93 3.71 -7.75
CA ILE A 122 -8.72 4.45 -9.00
C ILE A 122 -10.07 4.69 -9.73
N ASP A 123 -10.83 3.63 -10.07
CA ASP A 123 -12.01 3.80 -10.93
C ASP A 123 -13.16 2.80 -10.68
N LEU A 124 -13.02 1.87 -9.72
CA LEU A 124 -14.09 0.92 -9.39
C LEU A 124 -15.18 1.58 -8.52
N GLN A 125 -16.33 1.88 -9.10
CA GLN A 125 -17.40 2.60 -8.42
C GLN A 125 -17.89 1.92 -7.14
N ALA A 126 -17.95 0.58 -7.11
CA ALA A 126 -18.36 -0.16 -5.93
C ALA A 126 -17.38 0.03 -4.75
N HIS A 127 -16.08 0.12 -5.02
CA HIS A 127 -15.07 0.42 -3.99
C HIS A 127 -15.26 1.84 -3.45
N ARG A 128 -15.43 2.81 -4.32
CA ARG A 128 -15.71 4.19 -3.92
C ARG A 128 -16.94 4.30 -3.03
N ASP A 129 -18.06 3.69 -3.45
CA ASP A 129 -19.30 3.73 -2.69
C ASP A 129 -19.13 3.16 -1.29
N TRP A 130 -18.34 2.07 -1.18
CA TRP A 130 -18.04 1.44 0.10
C TRP A 130 -17.16 2.33 0.99
N VAL A 131 -16.03 2.86 0.48
CA VAL A 131 -15.12 3.71 1.29
C VAL A 131 -15.78 5.03 1.70
N GLU A 132 -16.61 5.62 0.85
CA GLU A 132 -17.43 6.79 1.19
C GLU A 132 -18.44 6.44 2.29
N GLY A 133 -19.09 5.26 2.21
CA GLY A 133 -20.04 4.76 3.20
C GLY A 133 -19.43 4.56 4.59
N VAL A 134 -18.31 3.85 4.69
CA VAL A 134 -17.64 3.60 5.99
C VAL A 134 -17.08 4.89 6.61
N CYS A 135 -16.54 5.80 5.79
CA CYS A 135 -16.11 7.11 6.27
C CYS A 135 -17.28 7.93 6.80
N ALA A 136 -18.42 7.95 6.08
CA ALA A 136 -19.63 8.66 6.51
C ALA A 136 -20.18 8.09 7.82
N ALA A 137 -20.20 6.75 7.98
CA ALA A 137 -20.62 6.09 9.21
C ALA A 137 -19.80 6.54 10.42
N ALA A 138 -18.50 6.78 10.23
CA ALA A 138 -17.60 7.26 11.28
C ALA A 138 -17.55 8.80 11.41
N GLY A 139 -18.31 9.55 10.61
CA GLY A 139 -18.27 11.02 10.61
C GLY A 139 -16.95 11.60 10.09
N MET A 140 -16.28 10.90 9.17
CA MET A 140 -15.03 11.30 8.54
C MET A 140 -15.25 11.71 7.09
N SER A 141 -14.36 12.56 6.55
CA SER A 141 -14.32 12.81 5.10
C SER A 141 -13.53 11.72 4.39
N CYS A 142 -13.99 11.33 3.18
CA CYS A 142 -13.31 10.38 2.31
C CYS A 142 -12.54 11.12 1.22
N HIS A 143 -11.31 10.68 0.95
CA HIS A 143 -10.43 11.25 -0.09
C HIS A 143 -9.84 10.13 -0.94
N LEU A 144 -10.06 10.21 -2.25
CA LEU A 144 -9.52 9.30 -3.25
C LEU A 144 -8.62 10.11 -4.20
N PRO A 145 -7.34 10.29 -3.86
CA PRO A 145 -6.43 11.14 -4.64
C PRO A 145 -6.16 10.64 -6.06
N LEU A 146 -6.44 9.36 -6.35
CA LEU A 146 -6.18 8.71 -7.63
C LEU A 146 -7.45 8.57 -8.50
N TRP A 147 -8.61 9.00 -7.96
CA TRP A 147 -9.91 8.70 -8.56
C TRP A 147 -10.06 9.24 -9.98
N GLN A 148 -10.41 8.32 -10.90
CA GLN A 148 -10.63 8.56 -12.34
C GLN A 148 -9.40 9.10 -13.09
N GLU A 149 -8.20 8.88 -12.57
CA GLU A 149 -6.99 9.16 -13.31
C GLU A 149 -6.64 8.02 -14.28
N ALA A 150 -5.96 8.35 -15.36
CA ALA A 150 -5.51 7.34 -16.32
C ALA A 150 -4.49 6.40 -15.66
N ARG A 151 -4.76 5.09 -15.65
CA ARG A 151 -3.95 4.06 -14.98
C ARG A 151 -2.47 4.12 -15.41
N GLY A 152 -2.17 4.26 -16.71
CA GLY A 152 -0.80 4.43 -17.20
C GLY A 152 -0.11 5.68 -16.63
N SER A 153 -0.84 6.80 -16.48
CA SER A 153 -0.25 8.03 -15.90
C SER A 153 0.11 7.87 -14.43
N LEU A 154 -0.64 7.07 -13.67
CA LEU A 154 -0.31 6.75 -12.27
C LEU A 154 0.97 5.92 -12.17
N ILE A 155 1.16 4.96 -13.07
CA ILE A 155 2.40 4.18 -13.17
C ILE A 155 3.58 5.09 -13.54
N ASP A 156 3.41 5.95 -14.54
CA ASP A 156 4.45 6.90 -14.95
C ASP A 156 4.86 7.82 -13.79
N GLU A 157 3.89 8.30 -13.00
CA GLU A 157 4.15 9.12 -11.81
C GLU A 157 4.94 8.35 -10.74
N LEU A 158 4.54 7.11 -10.44
CA LEU A 158 5.26 6.25 -9.49
C LEU A 158 6.73 6.07 -9.90
N LEU A 159 6.96 5.69 -11.15
CA LEU A 159 8.30 5.46 -11.68
C LEU A 159 9.13 6.76 -11.73
N ALA A 160 8.53 7.88 -12.17
CA ALA A 160 9.19 9.19 -12.22
C ALA A 160 9.56 9.71 -10.82
N ASN A 161 8.80 9.36 -9.80
CA ASN A 161 9.09 9.68 -8.40
C ASN A 161 10.13 8.74 -7.76
N GLY A 162 10.63 7.74 -8.49
CA GLY A 162 11.62 6.80 -7.97
C GLY A 162 11.03 5.79 -6.97
N VAL A 163 9.74 5.50 -7.04
CA VAL A 163 9.10 4.45 -6.25
C VAL A 163 9.51 3.10 -6.81
N ARG A 164 10.04 2.24 -5.95
CA ARG A 164 10.33 0.84 -6.27
C ARG A 164 9.29 -0.06 -5.60
N ALA A 165 8.68 -0.91 -6.38
CA ALA A 165 7.68 -1.85 -5.92
C ALA A 165 7.89 -3.21 -6.59
N THR A 166 7.66 -4.28 -5.86
CA THR A 166 7.83 -5.66 -6.32
C THR A 166 6.47 -6.34 -6.43
N VAL A 167 6.24 -7.11 -7.48
CA VAL A 167 5.04 -7.95 -7.63
C VAL A 167 5.09 -9.06 -6.59
N VAL A 168 4.09 -9.14 -5.72
CA VAL A 168 4.04 -10.08 -4.60
C VAL A 168 2.95 -11.13 -4.71
N ALA A 169 1.91 -10.84 -5.48
CA ALA A 169 0.83 -11.78 -5.78
C ALA A 169 0.30 -11.56 -7.19
N VAL A 170 -0.16 -12.62 -7.84
CA VAL A 170 -0.82 -12.56 -9.15
C VAL A 170 -2.03 -13.50 -9.18
N ASP A 171 -3.10 -13.12 -9.88
CA ASP A 171 -4.23 -13.99 -10.18
C ASP A 171 -3.77 -15.10 -11.13
N ALA A 172 -3.79 -16.36 -10.64
CA ALA A 172 -3.31 -17.52 -11.38
C ALA A 172 -4.13 -17.83 -12.64
N SER A 173 -5.33 -17.27 -12.77
CA SER A 173 -6.16 -17.40 -13.97
C SER A 173 -5.78 -16.40 -15.07
N LYS A 174 -5.05 -15.34 -14.74
CA LYS A 174 -4.70 -14.23 -15.64
C LYS A 174 -3.19 -14.18 -15.92
N LEU A 175 -2.36 -14.44 -14.92
CA LEU A 175 -0.91 -14.27 -14.98
C LEU A 175 -0.15 -15.49 -14.49
N ASP A 176 1.00 -15.75 -15.11
CA ASP A 176 1.93 -16.79 -14.69
C ASP A 176 2.74 -16.38 -13.45
N ALA A 177 3.14 -17.37 -12.63
CA ALA A 177 3.95 -17.14 -11.44
C ALA A 177 5.33 -16.49 -11.72
N SER A 178 5.81 -16.49 -12.96
CA SER A 178 7.06 -15.83 -13.36
C SER A 178 7.02 -14.29 -13.24
N PHE A 179 5.85 -13.70 -13.07
CA PHE A 179 5.72 -12.28 -12.75
C PHE A 179 6.05 -11.95 -11.30
N LEU A 180 5.99 -12.94 -10.40
CA LEU A 180 6.32 -12.75 -8.99
C LEU A 180 7.80 -12.38 -8.80
N GLY A 181 8.07 -11.49 -7.84
CA GLY A 181 9.41 -11.03 -7.50
C GLY A 181 9.99 -10.03 -8.50
N ARG A 182 9.29 -9.72 -9.58
CA ARG A 182 9.75 -8.70 -10.54
C ARG A 182 9.45 -7.30 -10.01
N GLU A 183 10.43 -6.41 -10.20
CA GLU A 183 10.28 -4.99 -9.84
C GLU A 183 9.43 -4.26 -10.90
N LEU A 184 8.59 -3.33 -10.45
CA LEU A 184 7.77 -2.47 -11.30
C LEU A 184 8.67 -1.55 -12.12
N THR A 185 8.80 -1.85 -13.39
CA THR A 185 9.57 -1.11 -14.40
C THR A 185 8.72 -0.91 -15.64
N PRO A 186 9.10 0.00 -16.57
CA PRO A 186 8.41 0.11 -17.85
C PRO A 186 8.34 -1.22 -18.63
N ASP A 187 9.41 -2.03 -18.56
CA ASP A 187 9.46 -3.33 -19.25
C ASP A 187 8.48 -4.33 -18.60
N LEU A 188 8.38 -4.34 -17.25
CA LEU A 188 7.39 -5.17 -16.56
C LEU A 188 5.96 -4.77 -16.93
N VAL A 189 5.68 -3.45 -16.95
CA VAL A 189 4.35 -2.95 -17.32
C VAL A 189 3.97 -3.39 -18.74
N ALA A 190 4.90 -3.27 -19.70
CA ALA A 190 4.67 -3.74 -21.07
C ALA A 190 4.42 -5.26 -21.13
N ASP A 191 5.16 -6.07 -20.36
CA ASP A 191 4.94 -7.51 -20.29
C ASP A 191 3.57 -7.86 -19.68
N LEU A 192 3.12 -7.13 -18.63
CA LEU A 192 1.80 -7.30 -18.02
C LEU A 192 0.68 -6.98 -19.02
N GLU A 193 0.79 -5.88 -19.76
CA GLU A 193 -0.18 -5.50 -20.79
C GLU A 193 -0.23 -6.52 -21.93
N VAL A 194 0.92 -7.05 -22.37
CA VAL A 194 0.98 -8.14 -23.35
C VAL A 194 0.31 -9.42 -22.83
N ALA A 195 0.42 -9.70 -21.53
CA ALA A 195 -0.27 -10.82 -20.89
C ALA A 195 -1.77 -10.58 -20.66
N GLY A 196 -2.27 -9.37 -20.91
CA GLY A 196 -3.68 -9.01 -20.81
C GLY A 196 -4.10 -8.40 -19.46
N ALA A 197 -3.14 -8.09 -18.60
CA ALA A 197 -3.40 -7.34 -17.37
C ALA A 197 -3.41 -5.83 -17.66
N ASP A 198 -4.14 -5.05 -16.86
CA ASP A 198 -4.03 -3.61 -16.94
C ASP A 198 -2.75 -3.08 -16.25
N ALA A 199 -2.32 -1.89 -16.64
CA ALA A 199 -1.08 -1.30 -16.13
C ALA A 199 -1.04 -1.16 -14.59
N CYS A 200 -2.19 -0.98 -13.92
CA CYS A 200 -2.30 -0.85 -12.47
C CYS A 200 -2.69 -2.15 -11.75
N GLY A 201 -3.17 -3.17 -12.46
CA GLY A 201 -3.70 -4.39 -11.83
C GLY A 201 -5.00 -4.13 -11.04
N GLU A 202 -5.82 -3.15 -11.48
CA GLU A 202 -6.99 -2.69 -10.74
C GLU A 202 -8.13 -3.73 -10.71
N GLU A 203 -8.12 -4.68 -11.63
CA GLU A 203 -9.05 -5.81 -11.64
C GLU A 203 -8.51 -7.05 -10.89
N GLY A 204 -7.51 -6.87 -10.04
CA GLY A 204 -6.92 -7.91 -9.20
C GLY A 204 -5.92 -8.81 -9.91
N GLU A 205 -5.41 -8.42 -11.09
CA GLU A 205 -4.47 -9.23 -11.85
C GLU A 205 -3.16 -9.44 -11.11
N TYR A 206 -2.67 -8.39 -10.44
CA TYR A 206 -1.46 -8.47 -9.65
C TYR A 206 -1.46 -7.47 -8.48
N HIS A 207 -0.72 -7.78 -7.45
CA HIS A 207 -0.49 -6.93 -6.30
C HIS A 207 1.00 -6.68 -6.11
N THR A 208 1.33 -5.50 -5.58
CA THR A 208 2.71 -5.08 -5.35
C THR A 208 2.95 -4.77 -3.88
N MET A 209 4.23 -4.79 -3.50
CA MET A 209 4.73 -4.20 -2.25
C MET A 209 5.76 -3.13 -2.58
N VAL A 210 5.59 -1.93 -2.03
CA VAL A 210 6.59 -0.85 -2.14
C VAL A 210 7.76 -1.15 -1.22
N THR A 211 8.97 -1.16 -1.80
CA THR A 211 10.22 -1.47 -1.09
C THR A 211 11.10 -0.24 -0.87
N GLU A 212 11.01 0.76 -1.75
CA GLU A 212 11.74 2.01 -1.64
C GLU A 212 10.92 3.15 -2.24
N ALA A 213 10.89 4.30 -1.58
CA ALA A 213 10.12 5.44 -2.04
C ALA A 213 10.56 6.74 -1.34
N PRO A 214 10.24 7.94 -1.92
CA PRO A 214 10.67 9.24 -1.37
C PRO A 214 10.22 9.52 0.08
N LEU A 215 9.11 8.93 0.53
CA LEU A 215 8.64 9.10 1.91
C LEU A 215 9.26 8.08 2.89
N PHE A 216 9.96 7.05 2.40
CA PHE A 216 10.64 6.08 3.25
C PHE A 216 11.97 6.66 3.74
N THR A 217 12.25 6.52 5.02
CA THR A 217 13.55 6.88 5.61
C THR A 217 14.62 5.84 5.32
N THR A 218 14.21 4.58 5.14
CA THR A 218 15.06 3.43 4.82
C THR A 218 14.31 2.49 3.89
N PRO A 219 14.97 1.86 2.91
CA PRO A 219 14.33 0.80 2.11
C PRO A 219 13.89 -0.38 2.99
N VAL A 220 12.80 -1.05 2.58
CA VAL A 220 12.31 -2.30 3.18
C VAL A 220 12.83 -3.46 2.35
N SER A 221 13.50 -4.41 2.99
CA SER A 221 14.05 -5.58 2.31
C SER A 221 13.00 -6.66 2.15
N LEU A 222 12.91 -7.23 0.94
CA LEU A 222 12.09 -8.39 0.66
C LEU A 222 12.97 -9.63 0.53
N ALA A 223 12.65 -10.67 1.28
CA ALA A 223 13.21 -12.00 1.11
C ALA A 223 12.08 -13.02 0.94
N TRP A 224 12.23 -13.94 -0.01
CA TRP A 224 11.25 -15.01 -0.25
C TRP A 224 11.95 -16.27 -0.74
N ASP A 225 11.32 -17.42 -0.48
CA ASP A 225 11.79 -18.74 -0.94
C ASP A 225 10.67 -19.42 -1.75
N GLY A 226 10.59 -19.09 -3.03
CA GLY A 226 9.57 -19.60 -3.94
C GLY A 226 8.22 -18.87 -3.83
N HIS A 227 7.15 -19.61 -4.11
CA HIS A 227 5.77 -19.09 -4.07
C HIS A 227 4.79 -20.20 -3.63
N VAL A 228 3.63 -19.78 -3.16
CA VAL A 228 2.51 -20.66 -2.79
C VAL A 228 1.27 -20.33 -3.60
N SER A 229 0.38 -21.32 -3.75
CA SER A 229 -0.95 -21.08 -4.33
C SER A 229 -1.97 -20.99 -3.20
N ARG A 230 -2.76 -19.90 -3.20
CA ARG A 230 -3.84 -19.70 -2.22
C ARG A 230 -4.97 -18.88 -2.85
N ASP A 231 -6.20 -19.36 -2.72
CA ASP A 231 -7.42 -18.67 -3.17
C ASP A 231 -7.37 -18.20 -4.64
N GLY A 232 -6.78 -19.02 -5.53
CA GLY A 232 -6.65 -18.70 -6.94
C GLY A 232 -5.51 -17.76 -7.30
N HIS A 233 -4.65 -17.42 -6.35
CA HIS A 233 -3.48 -16.56 -6.57
C HIS A 233 -2.18 -17.34 -6.37
N TRP A 234 -1.14 -16.95 -7.11
CA TRP A 234 0.25 -17.22 -6.77
C TRP A 234 0.76 -16.08 -5.89
N ILE A 235 1.35 -16.40 -4.73
CA ILE A 235 1.82 -15.43 -3.75
C ILE A 235 3.26 -15.77 -3.40
N LEU A 236 4.15 -14.77 -3.25
CA LEU A 236 5.51 -15.01 -2.77
C LEU A 236 5.50 -15.67 -1.38
N ALA A 237 6.31 -16.71 -1.22
CA ALA A 237 6.55 -17.34 0.09
C ALA A 237 7.61 -16.51 0.83
N PHE A 238 7.18 -15.51 1.59
CA PHE A 238 8.09 -14.62 2.30
C PHE A 238 8.89 -15.36 3.36
N SER A 239 10.21 -15.10 3.40
CA SER A 239 11.09 -15.55 4.48
C SER A 239 11.05 -14.48 5.57
N THR A 240 10.61 -14.84 6.78
CA THR A 240 10.68 -13.91 7.92
C THR A 240 12.12 -13.77 8.38
N HIS A 241 12.63 -12.55 8.51
CA HIS A 241 13.98 -12.24 9.04
C HIS A 241 14.22 -12.78 10.46
N VAL A 242 13.18 -13.16 11.18
CA VAL A 242 13.26 -13.76 12.52
C VAL A 242 14.05 -15.08 12.51
N ALA A 243 14.03 -15.83 11.41
CA ALA A 243 14.74 -17.12 11.33
C ALA A 243 16.26 -16.97 11.24
N GLU A 244 16.78 -15.87 10.71
CA GLU A 244 18.24 -15.68 10.58
C GLU A 244 18.88 -15.19 11.88
N VAL A 245 18.22 -14.29 12.61
CA VAL A 245 18.71 -13.79 13.91
C VAL A 245 18.71 -14.91 14.96
N GLU A 246 17.70 -15.78 14.97
CA GLU A 246 17.68 -16.94 15.87
C GLU A 246 18.71 -18.01 15.46
N ALA A 247 18.98 -18.19 14.17
CA ALA A 247 19.97 -19.14 13.68
C ALA A 247 21.41 -18.66 13.95
N GLU A 248 21.69 -17.35 13.83
CA GLU A 248 22.99 -16.77 14.21
C GLU A 248 23.20 -16.80 15.73
N SER A 249 22.19 -16.45 16.51
CA SER A 249 22.25 -16.51 17.98
C SER A 249 22.45 -17.94 18.51
N ARG A 250 21.90 -18.96 17.84
CA ARG A 250 22.14 -20.37 18.20
C ARG A 250 23.55 -20.85 17.84
N ARG A 251 24.12 -20.41 16.72
CA ARG A 251 25.48 -20.75 16.32
C ARG A 251 26.53 -20.15 17.25
N GLU A 252 26.30 -18.90 17.71
CA GLU A 252 27.22 -18.26 18.67
C GLU A 252 27.14 -18.89 20.06
N HIS A 253 26.06 -19.62 20.42
CA HIS A 253 25.93 -20.33 21.69
C HIS A 253 26.45 -21.79 21.65
N GLU A 254 26.61 -22.39 20.47
CA GLU A 254 27.18 -23.75 20.32
C GLU A 254 28.69 -23.75 20.19
N ASP A 255 29.33 -22.61 19.96
CA ASP A 255 30.80 -22.45 19.85
C ASP A 255 31.46 -21.93 21.14
N THR A 256 30.77 -21.93 22.29
CA THR A 256 31.28 -21.51 23.60
C THR A 256 31.21 -22.67 24.59
#